data_ebb1a1168bc8354c4f4b15d180a51d01
#
_entry.id   ebb1a1168bc8354c4f4b15d180a51d01
#
_cell.length_a   1.000
_cell.length_b   1.000
_cell.length_c   1.000
_cell.angle_alpha   90.00
_cell.angle_beta   90.00
_cell.angle_gamma   90.00
#
_symmetry.space_group_name_H-M   'P 1'
#
loop_
_entity.id
_entity.type
_entity.pdbx_description
1 polymer ?
#
loop_
_entity_poly.entity_id
_entity_poly.type
_entity_poly.pdbx_seq_one_letter_code
_entity_poly.pdbx_strand_id
1 'polypeptide(L)'
;MQTRQANTAYTLADVFRGMTLSEMQATAYDMSLPIPSKLRKAEYQEAIIHAIPEHIGDFLLRLARYELELLDQLVLIGSGKALIVPTLSINSALIANHIIQVEFLRNEHADCFTLSDELRPHIAQCLPAILNDPDRKPFDRLMQYAFGITNLYGALDYKKGMDMIVFRGMIDLDKPKARLLFKRFINSGFFLQCSQETIQNGKENQYFTSALMYELEPVLAETKARKKLVKRYNDFSDEEILAAGEFPYIRLMCDGYEELRKLLRAEFRMSDEQVRGTRYDSKSVGFIAI
;
A
#
# COMPACT_ATOMS: atom_id res chain seq x y z
N MET A 1 -9.78 21.03 -3.19
CA MET A 1 -9.80 20.08 -2.06
C MET A 1 -11.13 20.26 -1.34
N GLN A 2 -11.94 19.20 -1.25
CA GLN A 2 -13.21 19.25 -0.54
C GLN A 2 -13.03 18.70 0.88
N THR A 3 -13.62 19.38 1.86
CA THR A 3 -13.58 18.95 3.26
C THR A 3 -14.99 19.00 3.84
N ARG A 4 -15.26 18.15 4.84
CA ARG A 4 -16.49 18.20 5.65
C ARG A 4 -16.16 18.04 7.13
N GLN A 5 -17.15 18.29 7.98
CA GLN A 5 -17.05 17.87 9.38
C GLN A 5 -17.00 16.34 9.44
N ALA A 6 -16.11 15.80 10.26
CA ALA A 6 -16.08 14.37 10.53
C ALA A 6 -17.38 13.98 11.27
N ASN A 7 -17.98 12.85 10.88
CA ASN A 7 -19.24 12.40 11.50
C ASN A 7 -19.06 11.99 12.96
N THR A 8 -17.87 11.50 13.32
CA THR A 8 -17.50 11.08 14.68
C THR A 8 -16.04 11.44 14.96
N ALA A 9 -15.73 11.79 16.20
CA ALA A 9 -14.35 11.85 16.65
C ALA A 9 -13.74 10.45 16.58
N TYR A 10 -12.60 10.34 15.90
CA TYR A 10 -11.89 9.09 15.73
C TYR A 10 -10.76 9.02 16.78
N THR A 11 -10.84 8.06 17.68
CA THR A 11 -9.83 7.82 18.71
C THR A 11 -9.20 6.45 18.59
N LEU A 12 -7.92 6.33 18.94
CA LEU A 12 -7.25 5.02 18.98
C LEU A 12 -7.93 4.09 20.00
N ALA A 13 -8.38 4.64 21.12
CA ALA A 13 -9.06 3.86 22.16
C ALA A 13 -10.34 3.17 21.63
N ASP A 14 -11.12 3.86 20.80
CA ASP A 14 -12.34 3.28 20.22
C ASP A 14 -12.03 2.19 19.22
N VAL A 15 -10.99 2.37 18.41
CA VAL A 15 -10.51 1.37 17.45
C VAL A 15 -10.07 0.10 18.16
N PHE A 16 -9.12 0.23 19.06
CA PHE A 16 -8.52 -0.94 19.72
C PHE A 16 -9.44 -1.64 20.72
N ARG A 17 -10.52 -0.97 21.19
CA ARG A 17 -11.56 -1.61 22.03
C ARG A 17 -12.25 -2.76 21.32
N GLY A 18 -12.52 -2.63 20.02
CA GLY A 18 -13.19 -3.65 19.21
C GLY A 18 -12.29 -4.78 18.74
N MET A 19 -10.98 -4.62 18.81
CA MET A 19 -10.01 -5.56 18.24
C MET A 19 -9.74 -6.76 19.13
N THR A 20 -9.39 -7.88 18.52
CA THR A 20 -8.82 -9.05 19.19
C THR A 20 -7.35 -8.78 19.54
N LEU A 21 -6.81 -9.59 20.48
CA LEU A 21 -5.38 -9.50 20.82
C LEU A 21 -4.49 -9.77 19.60
N SER A 22 -4.87 -10.73 18.74
CA SER A 22 -4.11 -11.07 17.53
C SER A 22 -4.05 -9.91 16.52
N GLU A 23 -5.17 -9.19 16.33
CA GLU A 23 -5.20 -8.01 15.44
C GLU A 23 -4.32 -6.88 15.98
N MET A 24 -4.37 -6.62 17.29
CA MET A 24 -3.49 -5.64 17.93
C MET A 24 -2.01 -6.03 17.82
N GLN A 25 -1.69 -7.32 17.96
CA GLN A 25 -0.34 -7.84 17.76
C GLN A 25 0.15 -7.69 16.32
N ALA A 26 -0.73 -7.91 15.33
CA ALA A 26 -0.41 -7.69 13.93
C ALA A 26 -0.09 -6.20 13.67
N THR A 27 -0.94 -5.27 14.13
CA THR A 27 -0.67 -3.83 14.04
C THR A 27 0.65 -3.44 14.68
N ALA A 28 0.92 -3.95 15.90
CA ALA A 28 2.17 -3.65 16.60
C ALA A 28 3.40 -4.20 15.84
N TYR A 29 3.28 -5.39 15.26
CA TYR A 29 4.33 -5.97 14.43
C TYR A 29 4.58 -5.14 13.16
N ASP A 30 3.52 -4.77 12.44
CA ASP A 30 3.61 -3.98 11.20
C ASP A 30 4.20 -2.59 11.46
N MET A 31 3.85 -1.98 12.59
CA MET A 31 4.41 -0.70 13.01
C MET A 31 5.77 -0.84 13.70
N SER A 32 6.24 -2.07 13.98
CA SER A 32 7.48 -2.35 14.73
C SER A 32 7.49 -1.73 16.13
N LEU A 33 6.35 -1.77 16.80
CA LEU A 33 6.22 -1.23 18.17
C LEU A 33 6.89 -2.16 19.19
N PRO A 34 7.61 -1.62 20.18
CA PRO A 34 8.33 -2.41 21.18
C PRO A 34 7.41 -2.91 22.31
N ILE A 35 6.32 -3.62 21.95
CA ILE A 35 5.33 -4.11 22.91
C ILE A 35 5.60 -5.60 23.22
N PRO A 36 5.71 -6.01 24.50
CA PRO A 36 5.87 -7.41 24.86
C PRO A 36 4.68 -8.27 24.42
N SER A 37 4.95 -9.40 23.73
CA SER A 37 3.89 -10.28 23.21
C SER A 37 3.07 -11.02 24.27
N LYS A 38 3.55 -11.07 25.54
CA LYS A 38 2.94 -11.84 26.63
C LYS A 38 1.88 -11.10 27.43
N LEU A 39 1.56 -9.85 27.08
CA LEU A 39 0.55 -9.04 27.76
C LEU A 39 -0.85 -9.62 27.53
N ARG A 40 -1.74 -9.46 28.54
CA ARG A 40 -3.17 -9.75 28.37
C ARG A 40 -3.82 -8.69 27.48
N LYS A 41 -5.00 -9.01 26.93
CA LYS A 41 -5.69 -8.14 25.97
C LYS A 41 -5.82 -6.69 26.44
N ALA A 42 -6.27 -6.46 27.69
CA ALA A 42 -6.44 -5.10 28.22
C ALA A 42 -5.10 -4.37 28.37
N GLU A 43 -4.09 -5.03 28.91
CA GLU A 43 -2.74 -4.48 29.08
C GLU A 43 -2.10 -4.17 27.71
N TYR A 44 -2.34 -5.05 26.72
CA TYR A 44 -1.85 -4.85 25.36
C TYR A 44 -2.51 -3.66 24.68
N GLN A 45 -3.83 -3.50 24.89
CA GLN A 45 -4.60 -2.37 24.38
C GLN A 45 -4.07 -1.04 24.92
N GLU A 46 -3.80 -0.95 26.21
CA GLU A 46 -3.21 0.26 26.80
C GLU A 46 -1.80 0.52 26.22
N ALA A 47 -0.97 -0.52 26.16
CA ALA A 47 0.38 -0.41 25.65
C ALA A 47 0.42 0.06 24.19
N ILE A 48 -0.45 -0.45 23.31
CA ILE A 48 -0.44 -0.07 21.88
C ILE A 48 -0.92 1.38 21.69
N ILE A 49 -1.94 1.83 22.42
CA ILE A 49 -2.44 3.21 22.38
C ILE A 49 -1.35 4.21 22.76
N HIS A 50 -0.52 3.88 23.76
CA HIS A 50 0.60 4.71 24.16
C HIS A 50 1.79 4.62 23.20
N ALA A 51 2.12 3.43 22.69
CA ALA A 51 3.27 3.24 21.85
C ALA A 51 3.12 3.86 20.45
N ILE A 52 1.93 3.87 19.86
CA ILE A 52 1.72 4.42 18.52
C ILE A 52 2.16 5.89 18.42
N PRO A 53 1.70 6.83 19.26
CA PRO A 53 2.13 8.23 19.20
C PRO A 53 3.65 8.40 19.35
N GLU A 54 4.27 7.63 20.24
CA GLU A 54 5.71 7.71 20.52
C GLU A 54 6.57 7.22 19.35
N HIS A 55 6.10 6.20 18.61
CA HIS A 55 6.82 5.58 17.51
C HIS A 55 6.31 5.92 16.11
N ILE A 56 5.35 6.86 16.00
CA ILE A 56 4.73 7.20 14.72
C ILE A 56 5.77 7.69 13.70
N GLY A 57 6.78 8.43 14.10
CA GLY A 57 7.83 8.93 13.22
C GLY A 57 8.59 7.81 12.51
N ASP A 58 8.95 6.73 13.21
CA ASP A 58 9.63 5.57 12.63
C ASP A 58 8.75 4.82 11.62
N PHE A 59 7.45 4.77 11.88
CA PHE A 59 6.50 4.21 10.95
C PHE A 59 6.38 5.07 9.69
N LEU A 60 6.24 6.40 9.82
CA LEU A 60 6.11 7.32 8.69
C LEU A 60 7.32 7.32 7.75
N LEU A 61 8.53 7.06 8.25
CA LEU A 61 9.73 6.94 7.43
C LEU A 61 9.64 5.85 6.35
N ARG A 62 8.80 4.84 6.56
CA ARG A 62 8.63 3.67 5.68
C ARG A 62 7.49 3.83 4.66
N LEU A 63 6.67 4.85 4.80
CA LEU A 63 5.51 5.08 3.96
C LEU A 63 5.89 5.59 2.57
N ALA A 64 5.06 5.31 1.59
CA ALA A 64 5.18 5.85 0.26
C ALA A 64 4.85 7.36 0.24
N ARG A 65 5.35 8.07 -0.76
CA ARG A 65 5.17 9.52 -0.89
C ARG A 65 3.71 9.95 -0.85
N TYR A 66 2.83 9.26 -1.57
CA TYR A 66 1.40 9.59 -1.62
C TYR A 66 0.70 9.46 -0.26
N GLU A 67 1.16 8.55 0.62
CA GLU A 67 0.61 8.40 1.97
C GLU A 67 1.02 9.57 2.86
N LEU A 68 2.28 10.02 2.76
CA LEU A 68 2.75 11.19 3.49
C LEU A 68 2.06 12.46 3.03
N GLU A 69 1.80 12.61 1.73
CA GLU A 69 1.05 13.75 1.17
C GLU A 69 -0.41 13.75 1.63
N LEU A 70 -1.03 12.57 1.74
CA LEU A 70 -2.37 12.43 2.32
C LEU A 70 -2.38 12.86 3.79
N LEU A 71 -1.39 12.43 4.58
CA LEU A 71 -1.26 12.85 5.97
C LEU A 71 -1.03 14.35 6.12
N ASP A 72 -0.20 14.94 5.27
CA ASP A 72 0.04 16.40 5.28
C ASP A 72 -1.26 17.16 5.07
N GLN A 73 -2.06 16.76 4.09
CA GLN A 73 -3.38 17.35 3.85
C GLN A 73 -4.33 17.16 5.05
N LEU A 74 -4.34 15.97 5.66
CA LEU A 74 -5.17 15.69 6.84
C LEU A 74 -4.75 16.50 8.06
N VAL A 75 -3.46 16.73 8.25
CA VAL A 75 -2.94 17.62 9.29
C VAL A 75 -3.38 19.06 9.04
N LEU A 76 -3.25 19.56 7.82
CA LEU A 76 -3.57 20.93 7.43
C LEU A 76 -5.04 21.29 7.58
N ILE A 77 -5.96 20.36 7.27
CA ILE A 77 -7.40 20.65 7.42
C ILE A 77 -7.86 20.79 8.88
N GLY A 78 -7.10 20.27 9.83
CA GLY A 78 -7.34 20.42 11.26
C GLY A 78 -8.26 19.35 11.87
N SER A 79 -8.41 19.44 13.21
CA SER A 79 -9.20 18.51 14.03
C SER A 79 -10.69 18.53 13.66
N GLY A 80 -11.35 17.39 13.81
CA GLY A 80 -12.79 17.23 13.57
C GLY A 80 -13.20 17.38 12.11
N LYS A 81 -12.25 17.41 11.17
CA LYS A 81 -12.51 17.50 9.74
C LYS A 81 -12.05 16.26 9.00
N ALA A 82 -12.74 15.96 7.91
CA ALA A 82 -12.43 14.88 7.01
C ALA A 82 -12.11 15.40 5.60
N LEU A 83 -11.19 14.75 4.93
CA LEU A 83 -10.80 15.03 3.56
C LEU A 83 -11.60 14.16 2.61
N ILE A 84 -12.27 14.76 1.63
CA ILE A 84 -13.00 14.04 0.59
C ILE A 84 -12.09 13.93 -0.64
N VAL A 85 -11.85 12.70 -1.06
CA VAL A 85 -11.05 12.40 -2.25
C VAL A 85 -11.90 11.51 -3.17
N PRO A 86 -11.93 11.77 -4.50
CA PRO A 86 -12.56 10.85 -5.43
C PRO A 86 -12.07 9.43 -5.18
N THR A 87 -12.98 8.45 -5.18
CA THR A 87 -12.64 7.05 -4.82
C THR A 87 -11.41 6.59 -5.58
N LEU A 88 -10.31 6.62 -4.89
CA LEU A 88 -9.08 5.97 -5.26
C LEU A 88 -9.05 4.73 -4.36
N SER A 89 -8.91 3.55 -4.93
CA SER A 89 -8.68 2.35 -4.13
C SER A 89 -7.33 2.51 -3.41
N ILE A 90 -7.31 3.30 -2.36
CA ILE A 90 -6.11 3.51 -1.55
C ILE A 90 -6.06 2.36 -0.55
N ASN A 91 -5.42 1.27 -0.93
CA ASN A 91 -4.86 0.38 0.06
C ASN A 91 -3.62 1.07 0.62
N SER A 92 -3.72 1.53 1.82
CA SER A 92 -2.68 2.30 2.49
C SER A 92 -2.28 1.61 3.78
N ALA A 93 -1.00 1.61 4.07
CA ALA A 93 -0.51 1.18 5.38
C ALA A 93 -1.11 2.03 6.51
N LEU A 94 -1.51 3.27 6.21
CA LEU A 94 -2.21 4.15 7.14
C LEU A 94 -3.57 3.60 7.57
N ILE A 95 -4.33 3.02 6.62
CA ILE A 95 -5.64 2.40 6.89
C ILE A 95 -5.45 1.06 7.62
N ALA A 96 -4.54 0.23 7.13
CA ALA A 96 -4.26 -1.09 7.70
C ALA A 96 -3.78 -1.01 9.16
N ASN A 97 -3.06 0.06 9.51
CA ASN A 97 -2.57 0.29 10.87
C ASN A 97 -3.41 1.30 11.67
N HIS A 98 -4.61 1.61 11.20
CA HIS A 98 -5.58 2.46 11.90
C HIS A 98 -5.08 3.88 12.24
N ILE A 99 -4.15 4.42 11.47
CA ILE A 99 -3.71 5.81 11.58
C ILE A 99 -4.77 6.76 11.04
N ILE A 100 -5.43 6.36 9.95
CA ILE A 100 -6.57 7.05 9.36
C ILE A 100 -7.76 6.10 9.23
N GLN A 101 -8.96 6.67 9.33
CA GLN A 101 -10.21 6.00 9.01
C GLN A 101 -10.67 6.41 7.63
N VAL A 102 -11.30 5.48 6.92
CA VAL A 102 -11.95 5.73 5.64
C VAL A 102 -13.43 5.41 5.72
N GLU A 103 -14.26 6.33 5.24
CA GLU A 103 -15.69 6.14 5.04
C GLU A 103 -16.01 6.32 3.55
N PHE A 104 -16.67 5.35 2.95
CA PHE A 104 -17.10 5.45 1.55
C PHE A 104 -18.40 6.22 1.43
N LEU A 105 -18.38 7.33 0.72
CA LEU A 105 -19.53 8.18 0.44
C LEU A 105 -20.23 7.71 -0.84
N ARG A 106 -21.22 6.82 -0.71
CA ARG A 106 -21.91 6.19 -1.85
C ARG A 106 -22.49 7.19 -2.84
N ASN A 107 -23.10 8.26 -2.33
CA ASN A 107 -23.79 9.27 -3.19
C ASN A 107 -22.78 10.17 -3.93
N GLU A 108 -21.57 10.32 -3.43
CA GLU A 108 -20.55 11.19 -4.00
C GLU A 108 -19.49 10.40 -4.78
N HIS A 109 -19.52 9.06 -4.73
CA HIS A 109 -18.48 8.18 -5.26
C HIS A 109 -17.08 8.62 -4.81
N ALA A 110 -16.95 8.92 -3.53
CA ALA A 110 -15.74 9.46 -2.93
C ALA A 110 -15.40 8.73 -1.63
N ASP A 111 -14.12 8.73 -1.29
CA ASP A 111 -13.63 8.29 -0.01
C ASP A 111 -13.46 9.50 0.91
N CYS A 112 -13.84 9.33 2.17
CA CYS A 112 -13.74 10.35 3.20
C CYS A 112 -12.73 9.89 4.25
N PHE A 113 -11.59 10.56 4.31
CA PHE A 113 -10.49 10.22 5.20
C PHE A 113 -10.50 11.09 6.45
N THR A 114 -10.34 10.46 7.61
CA THR A 114 -10.25 11.12 8.91
C THR A 114 -8.98 10.68 9.63
N LEU A 115 -8.22 11.63 10.15
CA LEU A 115 -7.05 11.37 10.97
C LEU A 115 -7.44 11.43 12.46
N SER A 116 -6.92 10.47 13.25
CA SER A 116 -7.07 10.52 14.71
C SER A 116 -6.53 11.85 15.29
N ASP A 117 -7.35 12.51 16.10
CA ASP A 117 -6.95 13.76 16.73
C ASP A 117 -5.82 13.57 17.75
N GLU A 118 -5.70 12.38 18.35
CA GLU A 118 -4.60 12.01 19.25
C GLU A 118 -3.25 11.94 18.50
N LEU A 119 -3.25 11.47 17.24
CA LEU A 119 -2.03 11.34 16.44
C LEU A 119 -1.64 12.62 15.72
N ARG A 120 -2.60 13.52 15.49
CA ARG A 120 -2.39 14.75 14.73
C ARG A 120 -1.19 15.58 15.20
N PRO A 121 -1.03 15.92 16.50
CA PRO A 121 0.11 16.72 16.95
C PRO A 121 1.44 16.00 16.75
N HIS A 122 1.49 14.68 16.96
CA HIS A 122 2.71 13.88 16.79
C HIS A 122 3.12 13.82 15.30
N ILE A 123 2.15 13.61 14.40
CA ILE A 123 2.39 13.61 12.97
C ILE A 123 2.81 15.00 12.48
N ALA A 124 2.11 16.07 12.91
CA ALA A 124 2.46 17.44 12.55
C ALA A 124 3.90 17.81 12.97
N GLN A 125 4.37 17.26 14.07
CA GLN A 125 5.72 17.50 14.57
C GLN A 125 6.80 16.79 13.73
N CYS A 126 6.58 15.53 13.36
CA CYS A 126 7.64 14.74 12.68
C CYS A 126 7.57 14.81 11.14
N LEU A 127 6.39 15.01 10.56
CA LEU A 127 6.17 14.94 9.11
C LEU A 127 7.03 15.92 8.29
N PRO A 128 7.21 17.20 8.68
CA PRO A 128 8.06 18.12 7.93
C PRO A 128 9.52 17.65 7.84
N ALA A 129 10.07 17.09 8.91
CA ALA A 129 11.43 16.54 8.90
C ALA A 129 11.54 15.32 7.97
N ILE A 130 10.53 14.45 7.95
CA ILE A 130 10.47 13.27 7.10
C ILE A 130 10.36 13.66 5.62
N LEU A 131 9.52 14.63 5.28
CA LEU A 131 9.35 15.11 3.91
C LEU A 131 10.61 15.81 3.36
N ASN A 132 11.39 16.41 4.23
CA ASN A 132 12.64 17.10 3.88
C ASN A 132 13.89 16.24 4.13
N ASP A 133 13.76 14.97 4.54
CA ASP A 133 14.89 14.06 4.71
C ASP A 133 15.66 13.94 3.38
N PRO A 134 16.99 14.16 3.36
CA PRO A 134 17.82 13.99 2.15
C PRO A 134 17.67 12.61 1.50
N ASP A 135 17.35 11.60 2.30
CA ASP A 135 17.14 10.22 1.84
C ASP A 135 15.72 9.97 1.30
N ARG A 136 14.82 10.96 1.43
CA ARG A 136 13.43 10.80 1.00
C ARG A 136 13.31 10.60 -0.51
N LYS A 137 13.95 11.43 -1.32
CA LYS A 137 13.92 11.31 -2.79
C LYS A 137 14.42 9.96 -3.31
N PRO A 138 15.61 9.47 -2.87
CA PRO A 138 16.06 8.13 -3.22
C PRO A 138 15.10 7.04 -2.78
N PHE A 139 14.50 7.15 -1.59
CA PHE A 139 13.53 6.18 -1.10
C PHE A 139 12.22 6.20 -1.91
N ASP A 140 11.69 7.38 -2.24
CA ASP A 140 10.50 7.52 -3.07
C ASP A 140 10.70 6.91 -4.45
N ARG A 141 11.88 7.14 -5.06
CA ARG A 141 12.25 6.51 -6.34
C ARG A 141 12.31 4.99 -6.22
N LEU A 142 12.88 4.47 -5.13
CA LEU A 142 12.95 3.05 -4.86
C LEU A 142 11.54 2.43 -4.74
N MET A 143 10.66 3.06 -3.98
CA MET A 143 9.27 2.64 -3.82
C MET A 143 8.52 2.68 -5.15
N GLN A 144 8.67 3.77 -5.91
CA GLN A 144 8.07 3.91 -7.23
C GLN A 144 8.55 2.82 -8.19
N TYR A 145 9.85 2.53 -8.20
CA TYR A 145 10.44 1.47 -9.00
C TYR A 145 9.87 0.09 -8.63
N ALA A 146 9.74 -0.17 -7.33
CA ALA A 146 9.18 -1.40 -6.82
C ALA A 146 7.69 -1.57 -7.16
N PHE A 147 6.89 -0.51 -7.06
CA PHE A 147 5.51 -0.50 -7.52
C PHE A 147 5.42 -0.76 -9.04
N GLY A 148 6.29 -0.15 -9.83
CA GLY A 148 6.36 -0.40 -11.27
C GLY A 148 6.65 -1.85 -11.60
N ILE A 149 7.64 -2.45 -10.92
CA ILE A 149 7.94 -3.88 -11.07
C ILE A 149 6.70 -4.73 -10.76
N THR A 150 6.05 -4.50 -9.63
CA THR A 150 4.88 -5.31 -9.24
C THR A 150 3.68 -5.06 -10.14
N ASN A 151 3.52 -3.84 -10.64
CA ASN A 151 2.45 -3.50 -11.57
C ASN A 151 2.63 -4.13 -12.95
N LEU A 152 3.86 -4.19 -13.47
CA LEU A 152 4.14 -4.74 -14.79
C LEU A 152 4.28 -6.28 -14.81
N TYR A 153 4.86 -6.84 -13.76
CA TYR A 153 5.16 -8.27 -13.70
C TYR A 153 4.18 -9.07 -12.82
N GLY A 154 3.37 -8.39 -12.00
CA GLY A 154 2.47 -9.03 -11.05
C GLY A 154 3.22 -9.65 -9.87
N ALA A 155 3.68 -10.88 -10.03
CA ALA A 155 4.48 -11.58 -9.04
C ALA A 155 5.79 -12.07 -9.65
N LEU A 156 6.89 -11.81 -8.96
CA LEU A 156 8.23 -12.30 -9.33
C LEU A 156 8.78 -13.17 -8.20
N ASP A 157 9.63 -14.12 -8.55
CA ASP A 157 10.50 -14.75 -7.56
C ASP A 157 11.23 -13.68 -6.77
N TYR A 158 11.28 -13.85 -5.44
CA TYR A 158 11.85 -12.85 -4.52
C TYR A 158 13.25 -12.40 -4.93
N LYS A 159 14.12 -13.37 -5.24
CA LYS A 159 15.50 -13.08 -5.65
C LYS A 159 15.53 -12.22 -6.91
N LYS A 160 14.71 -12.57 -7.92
CA LYS A 160 14.65 -11.81 -9.17
C LYS A 160 14.16 -10.39 -8.96
N GLY A 161 13.08 -10.20 -8.17
CA GLY A 161 12.56 -8.87 -7.84
C GLY A 161 13.58 -8.03 -7.10
N MET A 162 14.26 -8.62 -6.12
CA MET A 162 15.30 -7.94 -5.35
C MET A 162 16.52 -7.60 -6.18
N ASP A 163 16.97 -8.50 -7.04
CA ASP A 163 18.09 -8.24 -7.97
C ASP A 163 17.77 -7.04 -8.88
N MET A 164 16.54 -6.94 -9.40
CA MET A 164 16.12 -5.79 -10.22
C MET A 164 16.19 -4.48 -9.42
N ILE A 165 15.69 -4.46 -8.18
CA ILE A 165 15.72 -3.27 -7.32
C ILE A 165 17.15 -2.87 -6.98
N VAL A 166 17.98 -3.82 -6.58
CA VAL A 166 19.37 -3.56 -6.17
C VAL A 166 20.19 -3.04 -7.35
N PHE A 167 20.11 -3.69 -8.51
CA PHE A 167 20.93 -3.34 -9.66
C PHE A 167 20.42 -2.16 -10.48
N ARG A 168 19.10 -1.91 -10.49
CA ARG A 168 18.48 -0.87 -11.32
C ARG A 168 17.88 0.27 -10.51
N GLY A 169 17.29 -0.03 -9.35
CA GLY A 169 16.65 0.98 -8.50
C GLY A 169 17.61 1.74 -7.57
N MET A 170 18.75 1.13 -7.18
CA MET A 170 19.70 1.70 -6.22
C MET A 170 21.11 1.94 -6.79
N ILE A 171 21.23 2.02 -8.11
CA ILE A 171 22.51 2.00 -8.82
C ILE A 171 23.49 3.14 -8.41
N ASP A 172 22.96 4.30 -8.05
CA ASP A 172 23.76 5.50 -7.76
C ASP A 172 23.97 5.75 -6.26
N LEU A 173 23.64 4.78 -5.39
CA LEU A 173 23.75 4.96 -3.96
C LEU A 173 25.04 4.36 -3.40
N ASP A 174 25.65 5.07 -2.44
CA ASP A 174 26.72 4.47 -1.64
C ASP A 174 26.21 3.32 -0.78
N LYS A 175 27.12 2.41 -0.38
CA LYS A 175 26.76 1.18 0.36
C LYS A 175 26.02 1.43 1.68
N PRO A 176 26.43 2.37 2.56
CA PRO A 176 25.71 2.67 3.80
C PRO A 176 24.29 3.15 3.54
N LYS A 177 24.13 4.07 2.61
CA LYS A 177 22.84 4.65 2.22
C LYS A 177 21.93 3.60 1.58
N ALA A 178 22.45 2.82 0.64
CA ALA A 178 21.72 1.72 0.03
C ALA A 178 21.20 0.72 1.09
N ARG A 179 21.99 0.37 2.08
CA ARG A 179 21.58 -0.52 3.19
C ARG A 179 20.46 0.08 4.04
N LEU A 180 20.55 1.38 4.34
CA LEU A 180 19.52 2.07 5.11
C LEU A 180 18.18 2.09 4.37
N LEU A 181 18.19 2.50 3.11
CA LEU A 181 17.00 2.56 2.27
C LEU A 181 16.41 1.17 2.04
N PHE A 182 17.26 0.18 1.81
CA PHE A 182 16.84 -1.20 1.66
C PHE A 182 16.15 -1.73 2.92
N LYS A 183 16.67 -1.43 4.11
CA LYS A 183 16.04 -1.79 5.38
C LYS A 183 14.67 -1.11 5.53
N ARG A 184 14.57 0.18 5.20
CA ARG A 184 13.27 0.91 5.20
C ARG A 184 12.29 0.25 4.23
N PHE A 185 12.75 -0.08 3.03
CA PHE A 185 11.96 -0.72 1.98
C PHE A 185 11.40 -2.09 2.41
N ILE A 186 12.23 -2.97 2.94
CA ILE A 186 11.79 -4.28 3.44
C ILE A 186 10.77 -4.13 4.58
N ASN A 187 11.00 -3.18 5.48
CA ASN A 187 10.11 -2.93 6.60
C ASN A 187 8.81 -2.19 6.20
N SER A 188 8.66 -1.76 4.94
CA SER A 188 7.41 -1.18 4.46
C SER A 188 6.28 -2.20 4.34
N GLY A 189 6.60 -3.49 4.26
CA GLY A 189 5.62 -4.58 4.19
C GLY A 189 4.87 -4.70 2.85
N PHE A 190 5.11 -3.81 1.87
CA PHE A 190 4.32 -3.74 0.63
C PHE A 190 4.59 -4.85 -0.39
N PHE A 191 5.72 -5.58 -0.28
CA PHE A 191 6.25 -6.32 -1.44
C PHE A 191 6.56 -7.79 -1.20
N LEU A 192 6.22 -8.34 -0.05
CA LEU A 192 6.54 -9.73 0.27
C LEU A 192 5.27 -10.56 0.52
N GLN A 193 5.15 -11.67 -0.20
CA GLN A 193 4.15 -12.70 0.07
C GLN A 193 4.76 -14.09 -0.10
N CYS A 194 4.26 -15.05 0.67
CA CYS A 194 4.58 -16.47 0.54
C CYS A 194 3.44 -17.22 -0.13
N SER A 195 3.73 -18.20 -1.00
CA SER A 195 2.69 -19.05 -1.57
C SER A 195 2.17 -20.05 -0.53
N GLN A 196 0.90 -20.44 -0.65
CA GLN A 196 0.31 -21.48 0.22
C GLN A 196 0.97 -22.86 -0.01
N GLU A 197 1.36 -23.20 -1.25
CA GLU A 197 2.13 -24.41 -1.53
C GLU A 197 3.42 -24.46 -0.73
N THR A 198 4.05 -23.32 -0.53
CA THR A 198 5.26 -23.17 0.28
C THR A 198 5.02 -23.46 1.75
N ILE A 199 3.92 -22.95 2.29
CA ILE A 199 3.56 -23.19 3.69
C ILE A 199 3.27 -24.68 3.91
N GLN A 200 2.59 -25.33 2.96
CA GLN A 200 2.25 -26.76 3.05
C GLN A 200 3.46 -27.68 2.91
N ASN A 201 4.45 -27.33 2.10
CA ASN A 201 5.62 -28.18 1.81
C ASN A 201 6.87 -27.81 2.63
N GLY A 202 6.79 -26.82 3.52
CA GLY A 202 7.91 -26.39 4.36
C GLY A 202 9.09 -25.78 3.58
N LYS A 203 8.89 -25.40 2.30
CA LYS A 203 9.87 -24.67 1.49
C LYS A 203 9.47 -23.22 1.42
N GLU A 204 10.37 -22.32 1.78
CA GLU A 204 10.15 -20.87 1.66
C GLU A 204 10.32 -20.39 0.22
N ASN A 205 9.26 -20.47 -0.59
CA ASN A 205 9.21 -19.74 -1.83
C ASN A 205 8.58 -18.38 -1.60
N GLN A 206 9.38 -17.36 -1.43
CA GLN A 206 8.91 -15.99 -1.29
C GLN A 206 8.77 -15.36 -2.67
N TYR A 207 7.75 -14.53 -2.82
CA TYR A 207 7.49 -13.79 -4.04
C TYR A 207 7.53 -12.30 -3.76
N PHE A 208 8.18 -11.59 -4.67
CA PHE A 208 8.12 -10.15 -4.73
C PHE A 208 6.85 -9.75 -5.46
N THR A 209 5.90 -9.19 -4.73
CA THR A 209 4.58 -8.79 -5.22
C THR A 209 4.03 -7.67 -4.38
N SER A 210 3.03 -6.96 -4.88
CA SER A 210 2.34 -5.95 -4.09
C SER A 210 1.55 -6.59 -2.96
N ALA A 211 1.61 -6.01 -1.76
CA ALA A 211 0.74 -6.38 -0.63
C ALA A 211 -0.76 -6.16 -0.95
N LEU A 212 -1.06 -5.43 -2.02
CA LEU A 212 -2.42 -5.24 -2.53
C LEU A 212 -2.94 -6.45 -3.31
N MET A 213 -2.09 -7.44 -3.55
CA MET A 213 -2.49 -8.68 -4.21
C MET A 213 -3.13 -9.61 -3.16
N TYR A 214 -4.45 -9.76 -3.24
CA TYR A 214 -5.21 -10.60 -2.31
C TYR A 214 -4.93 -12.09 -2.47
N GLU A 215 -4.74 -12.54 -3.70
CA GLU A 215 -4.56 -13.95 -4.03
C GLU A 215 -3.32 -14.13 -4.90
N LEU A 216 -2.30 -14.72 -4.32
CA LEU A 216 -1.03 -15.00 -5.02
C LEU A 216 -1.13 -16.24 -5.93
N GLU A 217 -1.83 -17.29 -5.50
CA GLU A 217 -1.91 -18.57 -6.18
C GLU A 217 -2.50 -18.48 -7.59
N PRO A 218 -3.62 -17.79 -7.87
CA PRO A 218 -4.15 -17.60 -9.22
C PRO A 218 -3.13 -16.93 -10.15
N VAL A 219 -2.43 -15.91 -9.65
CA VAL A 219 -1.40 -15.19 -10.42
C VAL A 219 -0.21 -16.10 -10.75
N LEU A 220 0.22 -16.93 -9.80
CA LEU A 220 1.29 -17.90 -10.03
C LEU A 220 0.86 -19.00 -11.02
N ALA A 221 -0.39 -19.49 -10.92
CA ALA A 221 -0.93 -20.49 -11.84
C ALA A 221 -0.98 -19.92 -13.28
N GLU A 222 -1.44 -18.68 -13.44
CA GLU A 222 -1.45 -17.98 -14.72
C GLU A 222 -0.04 -17.74 -15.26
N THR A 223 0.87 -17.30 -14.41
CA THR A 223 2.28 -17.12 -14.78
C THR A 223 2.91 -18.42 -15.24
N LYS A 224 2.63 -19.56 -14.57
CA LYS A 224 3.08 -20.88 -14.99
C LYS A 224 2.49 -21.30 -16.35
N ALA A 225 1.20 -21.01 -16.58
CA ALA A 225 0.54 -21.29 -17.85
C ALA A 225 1.15 -20.46 -18.99
N ARG A 226 1.39 -19.17 -18.76
CA ARG A 226 2.00 -18.26 -19.74
C ARG A 226 3.45 -18.61 -20.07
N LYS A 227 4.25 -19.14 -19.13
CA LYS A 227 5.61 -19.61 -19.39
C LYS A 227 5.69 -20.67 -20.51
N LYS A 228 4.60 -21.39 -20.76
CA LYS A 228 4.51 -22.33 -21.87
C LYS A 228 4.30 -21.62 -23.22
N LEU A 229 3.75 -20.43 -23.22
CA LEU A 229 3.40 -19.65 -24.41
C LEU A 229 4.43 -18.56 -24.70
N VAL A 230 5.04 -17.96 -23.68
CA VAL A 230 5.99 -16.86 -23.80
C VAL A 230 7.33 -17.27 -23.19
N LYS A 231 8.36 -17.40 -24.02
CA LYS A 231 9.68 -17.85 -23.57
C LYS A 231 10.48 -16.83 -22.77
N ARG A 232 10.11 -15.54 -22.77
CA ARG A 232 10.80 -14.47 -22.06
C ARG A 232 9.78 -13.51 -21.43
N TYR A 233 10.10 -12.97 -20.25
CA TYR A 233 9.44 -11.77 -19.74
C TYR A 233 9.81 -10.59 -20.64
N ASN A 234 8.88 -9.66 -20.87
CA ASN A 234 9.22 -8.39 -21.50
C ASN A 234 10.26 -7.67 -20.64
N ASP A 235 11.33 -7.21 -21.25
CA ASP A 235 12.30 -6.37 -20.60
C ASP A 235 11.81 -4.93 -20.74
N PHE A 236 11.17 -4.42 -19.67
CA PHE A 236 10.77 -3.03 -19.60
C PHE A 236 11.99 -2.13 -19.30
N SER A 237 12.03 -0.94 -19.89
CA SER A 237 13.01 0.08 -19.57
C SER A 237 12.77 0.64 -18.16
N ASP A 238 13.76 1.36 -17.60
CA ASP A 238 13.62 1.98 -16.29
C ASP A 238 12.55 3.08 -16.30
N GLU A 239 12.39 3.79 -17.41
CA GLU A 239 11.37 4.80 -17.62
C GLU A 239 9.97 4.18 -17.60
N GLU A 240 9.77 3.05 -18.27
CA GLU A 240 8.50 2.32 -18.27
C GLU A 240 8.16 1.79 -16.88
N ILE A 241 9.15 1.26 -16.15
CA ILE A 241 8.98 0.78 -14.78
C ILE A 241 8.60 1.94 -13.86
N LEU A 242 9.30 3.07 -13.92
CA LEU A 242 8.99 4.24 -13.10
C LEU A 242 7.61 4.82 -13.43
N ALA A 243 7.25 4.92 -14.71
CA ALA A 243 5.93 5.37 -15.13
C ALA A 243 4.82 4.46 -14.63
N ALA A 244 5.01 3.13 -14.72
CA ALA A 244 4.07 2.16 -14.18
C ALA A 244 3.97 2.19 -12.64
N GLY A 245 4.99 2.71 -11.96
CA GLY A 245 5.06 2.81 -10.51
C GLY A 245 4.63 4.15 -9.92
N GLU A 246 4.12 5.07 -10.71
CA GLU A 246 3.62 6.38 -10.23
C GLU A 246 2.57 6.19 -9.12
N PHE A 247 1.80 5.10 -9.21
CA PHE A 247 0.86 4.67 -8.17
C PHE A 247 1.10 3.21 -7.79
N PRO A 248 0.77 2.81 -6.55
CA PRO A 248 0.93 1.41 -6.09
C PRO A 248 -0.03 0.43 -6.78
N TYR A 249 -0.91 0.92 -7.62
CA TYR A 249 -1.84 0.14 -8.44
C TYR A 249 -1.78 0.63 -9.89
N ILE A 250 -2.02 -0.30 -10.83
CA ILE A 250 -2.12 0.08 -12.23
C ILE A 250 -3.33 1.03 -12.37
N ARG A 251 -3.04 2.30 -12.64
CA ARG A 251 -3.97 3.11 -13.41
C ARG A 251 -3.97 2.50 -14.80
N LEU A 252 -5.01 1.75 -15.12
CA LEU A 252 -5.25 1.30 -16.49
C LEU A 252 -5.51 2.52 -17.38
N MET A 253 -4.45 3.24 -17.68
CA MET A 253 -4.40 4.26 -18.73
C MET A 253 -3.85 3.62 -20.01
N CYS A 254 -4.33 2.41 -20.35
CA CYS A 254 -4.15 1.93 -21.70
C CYS A 254 -5.22 2.57 -22.59
N ASP A 255 -4.86 2.97 -23.80
CA ASP A 255 -5.79 3.55 -24.78
C ASP A 255 -7.01 2.64 -24.98
N GLY A 256 -6.86 1.33 -24.84
CA GLY A 256 -7.96 0.37 -24.87
C GLY A 256 -8.91 0.39 -23.66
N TYR A 257 -8.60 1.07 -22.56
CA TYR A 257 -9.50 1.11 -21.40
C TYR A 257 -10.80 1.92 -21.69
N GLU A 258 -10.69 3.07 -22.32
CA GLU A 258 -11.87 3.86 -22.70
C GLU A 258 -12.67 3.15 -23.78
N GLU A 259 -12.04 2.42 -24.66
CA GLU A 259 -12.69 1.58 -25.67
C GLU A 259 -13.38 0.38 -25.04
N LEU A 260 -12.73 -0.32 -24.11
CA LEU A 260 -13.37 -1.38 -23.34
C LEU A 260 -14.56 -0.86 -22.53
N ARG A 261 -14.43 0.30 -21.91
CA ARG A 261 -15.51 0.95 -21.16
C ARG A 261 -16.70 1.28 -22.06
N LYS A 262 -16.44 1.80 -23.28
CA LYS A 262 -17.47 2.06 -24.28
C LYS A 262 -18.15 0.75 -24.72
N LEU A 263 -17.37 -0.29 -24.95
CA LEU A 263 -17.88 -1.62 -25.32
C LEU A 263 -18.75 -2.21 -24.21
N LEU A 264 -18.30 -2.20 -22.96
CA LEU A 264 -19.06 -2.72 -21.82
C LEU A 264 -20.41 -1.99 -21.65
N ARG A 265 -20.46 -0.69 -21.90
CA ARG A 265 -21.69 0.08 -21.88
C ARG A 265 -22.60 -0.23 -23.06
N ALA A 266 -22.04 -0.27 -24.26
CA ALA A 266 -22.82 -0.43 -25.49
C ALA A 266 -23.34 -1.86 -25.65
N GLU A 267 -22.48 -2.86 -25.51
CA GLU A 267 -22.80 -4.26 -25.80
C GLU A 267 -23.45 -4.97 -24.59
N PHE A 268 -22.97 -4.66 -23.37
CA PHE A 268 -23.46 -5.32 -22.16
C PHE A 268 -24.42 -4.45 -21.33
N ARG A 269 -24.75 -3.22 -21.80
CA ARG A 269 -25.65 -2.28 -21.13
C ARG A 269 -25.29 -2.02 -19.66
N MET A 270 -24.00 -2.10 -19.33
CA MET A 270 -23.53 -1.87 -17.99
C MET A 270 -23.60 -0.39 -17.62
N SER A 271 -24.08 -0.09 -16.42
CA SER A 271 -24.02 1.25 -15.85
C SER A 271 -22.57 1.68 -15.58
N ASP A 272 -22.34 2.98 -15.41
CA ASP A 272 -21.02 3.51 -15.04
C ASP A 272 -20.49 2.90 -13.72
N GLU A 273 -21.40 2.59 -12.81
CA GLU A 273 -21.09 1.95 -11.53
C GLU A 273 -20.66 0.50 -11.73
N GLN A 274 -21.36 -0.26 -12.58
CA GLN A 274 -21.00 -1.63 -12.93
C GLN A 274 -19.70 -1.71 -13.71
N VAL A 275 -19.45 -0.80 -14.65
CA VAL A 275 -18.18 -0.71 -15.38
C VAL A 275 -17.03 -0.34 -14.44
N ARG A 276 -17.28 0.50 -13.44
CA ARG A 276 -16.29 0.80 -12.39
C ARG A 276 -16.12 -0.38 -11.43
N GLY A 277 -17.19 -1.10 -11.10
CA GLY A 277 -17.17 -2.31 -10.26
C GLY A 277 -16.39 -3.45 -10.90
N THR A 278 -16.53 -3.68 -12.22
CA THR A 278 -15.68 -4.62 -12.96
C THR A 278 -14.19 -4.26 -12.87
N ARG A 279 -13.87 -3.01 -12.59
CA ARG A 279 -12.52 -2.57 -12.27
C ARG A 279 -12.03 -3.11 -10.92
N TYR A 280 -12.93 -3.33 -9.96
CA TYR A 280 -12.58 -3.92 -8.65
C TYR A 280 -12.57 -5.44 -8.70
N ASP A 281 -13.52 -6.06 -9.42
CA ASP A 281 -13.55 -7.51 -9.58
C ASP A 281 -12.48 -8.03 -10.55
N SER A 282 -12.03 -7.23 -11.51
CA SER A 282 -10.88 -7.57 -12.35
C SER A 282 -9.54 -7.56 -11.60
N LYS A 283 -9.52 -7.09 -10.34
CA LYS A 283 -8.38 -7.33 -9.45
C LYS A 283 -8.35 -8.76 -8.89
N SER A 284 -9.48 -9.43 -8.85
CA SER A 284 -9.60 -10.86 -8.55
C SER A 284 -9.42 -11.75 -9.79
N VAL A 285 -9.60 -11.20 -10.98
CA VAL A 285 -9.33 -11.88 -12.26
C VAL A 285 -7.98 -11.40 -12.74
N GLY A 286 -6.99 -12.26 -12.62
CA GLY A 286 -5.59 -12.03 -12.95
C GLY A 286 -5.37 -11.17 -14.19
N PHE A 287 -4.41 -10.28 -14.08
CA PHE A 287 -3.92 -9.40 -15.13
C PHE A 287 -3.95 -10.05 -16.50
N ILE A 288 -4.85 -9.63 -17.37
CA ILE A 288 -4.70 -9.79 -18.81
C ILE A 288 -3.82 -8.61 -19.27
N ALA A 289 -2.51 -8.77 -19.14
CA ALA A 289 -1.60 -7.97 -19.94
C ALA A 289 -1.61 -8.58 -21.33
N ILE A 290 -2.22 -7.89 -22.28
CA ILE A 290 -2.13 -8.16 -23.71
C ILE A 290 -0.73 -7.84 -24.19
#